data_40766ec458285e1c3e55ef45672da9c3
#
_entry.id   40766ec458285e1c3e55ef45672da9c3
#
_cell.length_a   1.000
_cell.length_b   1.000
_cell.length_c   1.000
_cell.angle_alpha   90.00
_cell.angle_beta   90.00
_cell.angle_gamma   90.00
#
_symmetry.space_group_name_H-M   'P 1'
#
loop_
_entity.id
_entity.type
_entity.pdbx_description
1 polymer ?
#
loop_
_entity_poly.entity_id
_entity_poly.type
_entity_poly.pdbx_seq_one_letter_code
_entity_poly.pdbx_strand_id
1 'polypeptide(L)'
;MLGWFGIFGRSQEIQRLERALRAHGHHPALVMDAVKITTVKQLKAAAGGQTPDQNAIESAATLLAYCAMGREDFAENNGWSATAAVEDRIVAAFERGGTIDEKLVLLALTARMVHPSVRERFDLKAE
;
A
#
# COMPACT_ATOMS: atom_id res chain seq x y z
N MET A 1 -7.61 14.56 24.33
CA MET A 1 -7.05 14.98 23.28
C MET A 1 -7.01 14.12 22.08
N LEU A 2 -7.44 12.97 22.19
CA LEU A 2 -7.43 12.11 21.06
C LEU A 2 -8.34 12.51 19.95
N GLY A 3 -9.47 13.15 20.27
CA GLY A 3 -10.34 13.62 19.22
C GLY A 3 -9.65 14.58 18.31
N TRP A 4 -8.87 15.48 18.91
CA TRP A 4 -8.18 16.41 18.07
C TRP A 4 -6.94 15.77 17.45
N PHE A 5 -6.49 14.66 18.00
CA PHE A 5 -5.43 13.93 17.35
C PHE A 5 -5.84 13.52 15.95
N GLY A 6 -7.09 13.09 15.76
CA GLY A 6 -7.58 12.80 14.43
C GLY A 6 -7.58 14.02 13.53
N ILE A 7 -7.70 15.21 14.10
CA ILE A 7 -7.68 16.45 13.34
C ILE A 7 -6.26 16.90 13.07
N PHE A 8 -5.41 16.81 14.08
CA PHE A 8 -4.05 17.33 14.00
C PHE A 8 -2.99 16.25 13.86
N GLY A 9 -3.39 14.99 14.05
CA GLY A 9 -2.45 13.90 14.21
C GLY A 9 -1.97 13.26 12.93
N ARG A 10 -2.55 13.59 11.78
CA ARG A 10 -2.10 12.98 10.55
C ARG A 10 -0.81 13.64 10.12
N SER A 11 0.26 12.86 10.07
CA SER A 11 1.55 13.37 9.64
C SER A 11 1.49 13.73 8.16
N GLN A 12 2.47 14.48 7.72
CA GLN A 12 2.56 14.81 6.30
C GLN A 12 2.74 13.57 5.46
N GLU A 13 3.47 12.58 5.98
CA GLU A 13 3.67 11.33 5.25
C GLU A 13 2.35 10.59 5.05
N ILE A 14 1.50 10.55 6.08
CA ILE A 14 0.20 9.90 5.95
C ILE A 14 -0.68 10.67 4.96
N GLN A 15 -0.65 11.99 5.01
CA GLN A 15 -1.40 12.81 4.06
C GLN A 15 -0.94 12.58 2.61
N ARG A 16 0.36 12.46 2.40
CA ARG A 16 0.91 12.16 1.08
C ARG A 16 0.49 10.78 0.61
N LEU A 17 0.51 9.80 1.52
CA LEU A 17 0.07 8.45 1.20
C LEU A 17 -1.40 8.46 0.80
N GLU A 18 -2.23 9.19 1.54
CA GLU A 18 -3.66 9.28 1.24
C GLU A 18 -3.90 9.94 -0.12
N ARG A 19 -3.16 10.99 -0.45
CA ARG A 19 -3.29 11.61 -1.76
C ARG A 19 -2.88 10.66 -2.87
N ALA A 20 -1.82 9.90 -2.66
CA ALA A 20 -1.36 8.94 -3.66
C ALA A 20 -2.37 7.81 -3.86
N LEU A 21 -2.98 7.32 -2.77
CA LEU A 21 -4.05 6.32 -2.89
C LEU A 21 -5.20 6.86 -3.72
N ARG A 22 -5.61 8.09 -3.43
CA ARG A 22 -6.71 8.72 -4.17
C ARG A 22 -6.38 8.87 -5.65
N ALA A 23 -5.12 9.18 -5.95
CA ALA A 23 -4.68 9.34 -7.34
C ALA A 23 -4.79 8.02 -8.12
N HIS A 24 -4.70 6.88 -7.43
CA HIS A 24 -4.87 5.58 -8.07
C HIS A 24 -6.32 5.12 -8.13
N GLY A 25 -7.25 5.93 -7.64
CA GLY A 25 -8.66 5.60 -7.70
C GLY A 25 -9.19 4.93 -6.44
N HIS A 26 -8.40 4.87 -5.37
CA HIS A 26 -8.81 4.21 -4.14
C HIS A 26 -8.97 5.25 -3.03
N HIS A 27 -10.19 5.41 -2.53
CA HIS A 27 -10.44 6.38 -1.49
C HIS A 27 -9.69 5.99 -0.22
N PRO A 28 -8.87 6.89 0.35
CA PRO A 28 -8.04 6.53 1.49
C PRO A 28 -8.82 6.14 2.74
N ALA A 29 -10.08 6.55 2.86
CA ALA A 29 -10.92 6.13 3.99
C ALA A 29 -11.19 4.63 3.97
N LEU A 30 -11.01 3.97 2.82
CA LEU A 30 -11.18 2.53 2.72
C LEU A 30 -9.96 1.76 3.24
N VAL A 31 -8.87 2.45 3.56
CA VAL A 31 -7.68 1.83 4.13
C VAL A 31 -7.65 2.16 5.61
N MET A 32 -7.54 1.14 6.45
CA MET A 32 -7.54 1.34 7.90
C MET A 32 -6.36 2.23 8.31
N ASP A 33 -6.60 3.07 9.31
CA ASP A 33 -5.54 3.95 9.80
C ASP A 33 -4.32 3.17 10.25
N ALA A 34 -4.51 2.01 10.88
CA ALA A 34 -3.40 1.18 11.34
C ALA A 34 -2.51 0.75 10.17
N VAL A 35 -3.11 0.45 9.02
CA VAL A 35 -2.34 0.08 7.83
C VAL A 35 -1.53 1.27 7.32
N LYS A 36 -2.14 2.44 7.27
CA LYS A 36 -1.43 3.64 6.81
C LYS A 36 -0.28 4.01 7.74
N ILE A 37 -0.52 3.95 9.04
CA ILE A 37 0.51 4.26 10.04
C ILE A 37 1.66 3.25 9.94
N THR A 38 1.34 1.97 9.86
CA THR A 38 2.38 0.93 9.75
C THR A 38 3.16 1.06 8.46
N THR A 39 2.48 1.39 7.36
CA THR A 39 3.15 1.62 6.07
C THR A 39 4.19 2.73 6.21
N VAL A 40 3.81 3.86 6.79
CA VAL A 40 4.75 4.97 6.97
C VAL A 40 5.91 4.56 7.87
N LYS A 41 5.64 3.82 8.95
CA LYS A 41 6.71 3.34 9.82
C LYS A 41 7.69 2.44 9.08
N GLN A 42 7.18 1.55 8.24
CA GLN A 42 8.04 0.66 7.48
C GLN A 42 8.86 1.43 6.44
N LEU A 43 8.26 2.43 5.82
CA LEU A 43 8.99 3.27 4.87
C LEU A 43 10.09 4.06 5.57
N LYS A 44 9.81 4.58 6.77
CA LYS A 44 10.83 5.28 7.54
C LYS A 44 11.97 4.36 7.93
N ALA A 45 11.65 3.14 8.35
CA ALA A 45 12.68 2.16 8.70
C ALA A 45 13.56 1.85 7.50
N ALA A 46 12.96 1.70 6.33
CA ALA A 46 13.71 1.44 5.11
C ALA A 46 14.57 2.63 4.69
N ALA A 47 14.19 3.84 5.13
CA ALA A 47 14.95 5.07 4.85
C ALA A 47 15.95 5.40 5.96
N GLY A 48 16.26 4.43 6.83
CA GLY A 48 17.22 4.65 7.90
C GLY A 48 16.71 5.57 9.00
N GLY A 49 15.41 5.62 9.20
CA GLY A 49 14.78 6.45 10.22
C GLY A 49 14.41 7.85 9.73
N GLN A 50 14.72 8.15 8.49
CA GLN A 50 14.42 9.47 7.94
C GLN A 50 13.06 9.50 7.24
N THR A 51 12.60 10.70 6.91
CA THR A 51 11.36 10.87 6.17
C THR A 51 11.48 10.21 4.80
N PRO A 52 10.55 9.33 4.43
CA PRO A 52 10.58 8.73 3.10
C PRO A 52 10.38 9.79 2.03
N ASP A 53 11.02 9.61 0.87
CA ASP A 53 10.80 10.54 -0.21
C ASP A 53 9.46 10.28 -0.89
N GLN A 54 9.07 11.19 -1.78
CA GLN A 54 7.77 11.11 -2.43
C GLN A 54 7.65 9.85 -3.29
N ASN A 55 8.74 9.42 -3.93
CA ASN A 55 8.70 8.21 -4.74
C ASN A 55 8.42 6.96 -3.91
N ALA A 56 9.00 6.89 -2.71
CA ALA A 56 8.75 5.75 -1.82
C ALA A 56 7.29 5.70 -1.39
N ILE A 57 6.72 6.87 -1.08
CA ILE A 57 5.32 6.96 -0.67
C ILE A 57 4.39 6.58 -1.83
N GLU A 58 4.67 7.09 -3.03
CA GLU A 58 3.85 6.77 -4.19
C GLU A 58 3.96 5.30 -4.56
N SER A 59 5.15 4.74 -4.47
CA SER A 59 5.36 3.33 -4.75
C SER A 59 4.58 2.44 -3.78
N ALA A 60 4.56 2.81 -2.50
CA ALA A 60 3.79 2.08 -1.49
C ALA A 60 2.28 2.21 -1.76
N ALA A 61 1.82 3.40 -2.09
CA ALA A 61 0.40 3.63 -2.38
C ALA A 61 -0.06 2.82 -3.59
N THR A 62 0.77 2.74 -4.62
CA THR A 62 0.47 1.95 -5.82
C THR A 62 0.21 0.50 -5.44
N LEU A 63 1.09 -0.06 -4.64
CA LEU A 63 0.99 -1.46 -4.23
C LEU A 63 -0.25 -1.70 -3.36
N LEU A 64 -0.48 -0.82 -2.38
CA LEU A 64 -1.64 -0.95 -1.50
C LEU A 64 -2.95 -0.80 -2.28
N ALA A 65 -3.00 0.17 -3.21
CA ALA A 65 -4.19 0.37 -4.04
C ALA A 65 -4.47 -0.86 -4.89
N TYR A 66 -3.45 -1.42 -5.52
CA TYR A 66 -3.63 -2.63 -6.32
C TYR A 66 -4.17 -3.77 -5.47
N CYS A 67 -3.58 -4.00 -4.30
CA CYS A 67 -4.02 -5.09 -3.42
C CYS A 67 -5.47 -4.91 -2.99
N ALA A 68 -5.86 -3.70 -2.64
CA ALA A 68 -7.20 -3.44 -2.12
C ALA A 68 -8.26 -3.39 -3.22
N MET A 69 -7.95 -2.79 -4.35
CA MET A 69 -8.90 -2.62 -5.44
C MET A 69 -9.13 -3.90 -6.26
N GLY A 70 -8.09 -4.69 -6.39
CA GLY A 70 -8.13 -5.84 -7.27
C GLY A 70 -7.64 -5.48 -8.66
N ARG A 71 -7.36 -6.52 -9.47
CA ARG A 71 -6.74 -6.34 -10.77
C ARG A 71 -7.58 -5.48 -11.73
N GLU A 72 -8.87 -5.78 -11.81
CA GLU A 72 -9.70 -5.12 -12.81
C GLU A 72 -9.96 -3.66 -12.47
N ASP A 73 -10.32 -3.39 -11.23
CA ASP A 73 -10.57 -2.01 -10.81
C ASP A 73 -9.30 -1.18 -10.88
N PHE A 74 -8.18 -1.75 -10.47
CA PHE A 74 -6.91 -1.05 -10.57
C PHE A 74 -6.57 -0.75 -12.03
N ALA A 75 -6.78 -1.71 -12.92
CA ALA A 75 -6.50 -1.51 -14.34
C ALA A 75 -7.44 -0.48 -14.97
N GLU A 76 -8.70 -0.45 -14.54
CA GLU A 76 -9.64 0.57 -15.02
C GLU A 76 -9.16 1.98 -14.71
N ASN A 77 -8.59 2.17 -13.54
CA ASN A 77 -8.15 3.49 -13.11
C ASN A 77 -6.72 3.82 -13.54
N ASN A 78 -5.89 2.82 -13.77
CA ASN A 78 -4.45 3.05 -13.97
C ASN A 78 -3.90 2.43 -15.25
N GLY A 79 -4.65 1.56 -15.91
CA GLY A 79 -4.22 0.89 -17.13
C GLY A 79 -3.59 -0.47 -16.87
N TRP A 80 -3.60 -1.32 -17.87
CA TRP A 80 -3.05 -2.66 -17.76
C TRP A 80 -1.52 -2.67 -17.69
N SER A 81 -0.87 -1.66 -18.28
CA SER A 81 0.58 -1.55 -18.20
C SER A 81 1.02 -1.30 -16.76
N ALA A 82 0.34 -0.39 -16.06
CA ALA A 82 0.62 -0.14 -14.65
C ALA A 82 0.32 -1.37 -13.80
N THR A 83 -0.75 -2.08 -14.12
CA THR A 83 -1.13 -3.29 -13.41
C THR A 83 -0.05 -4.35 -13.54
N ALA A 84 0.44 -4.58 -14.76
CA ALA A 84 1.50 -5.55 -14.99
C ALA A 84 2.77 -5.19 -14.22
N ALA A 85 3.10 -3.90 -14.16
CA ALA A 85 4.30 -3.46 -13.43
C ALA A 85 4.18 -3.76 -11.94
N VAL A 86 3.01 -3.54 -11.35
CA VAL A 86 2.80 -3.86 -9.93
C VAL A 86 2.88 -5.38 -9.72
N GLU A 87 2.29 -6.15 -10.63
CA GLU A 87 2.31 -7.60 -10.51
C GLU A 87 3.74 -8.14 -10.57
N ASP A 88 4.57 -7.57 -11.42
CA ASP A 88 5.99 -7.94 -11.47
C ASP A 88 6.70 -7.61 -10.16
N ARG A 89 6.35 -6.49 -9.53
CA ARG A 89 6.91 -6.13 -8.23
C ARG A 89 6.56 -7.15 -7.17
N ILE A 90 5.34 -7.65 -7.18
CA ILE A 90 4.90 -8.65 -6.19
C ILE A 90 5.68 -9.95 -6.38
N VAL A 91 5.81 -10.40 -7.61
CA VAL A 91 6.60 -11.60 -7.90
C VAL A 91 8.03 -11.44 -7.39
N ALA A 92 8.66 -10.32 -7.72
CA ALA A 92 10.05 -10.07 -7.30
C ALA A 92 10.16 -9.99 -5.78
N ALA A 93 9.15 -9.42 -5.12
CA ALA A 93 9.17 -9.28 -3.67
C ALA A 93 9.21 -10.64 -2.97
N PHE A 94 8.39 -11.59 -3.45
CA PHE A 94 8.33 -12.90 -2.82
C PHE A 94 9.49 -13.79 -3.24
N GLU A 95 10.10 -13.53 -4.39
CA GLU A 95 11.29 -14.25 -4.78
C GLU A 95 12.50 -13.85 -3.94
N ARG A 96 12.62 -12.55 -3.63
CA ARG A 96 13.76 -12.07 -2.84
C ARG A 96 13.58 -12.25 -1.35
N GLY A 97 12.38 -11.93 -0.86
CA GLY A 97 12.11 -11.91 0.57
C GLY A 97 12.72 -10.70 1.26
N GLY A 98 12.08 -10.25 2.32
CA GLY A 98 12.59 -9.17 3.17
C GLY A 98 12.53 -7.77 2.57
N THR A 99 11.91 -7.61 1.41
CA THR A 99 11.80 -6.30 0.78
C THR A 99 10.65 -5.51 1.38
N ILE A 100 10.66 -4.19 1.15
CA ILE A 100 9.55 -3.35 1.58
C ILE A 100 8.25 -3.76 0.87
N ASP A 101 8.33 -4.15 -0.39
CA ASP A 101 7.15 -4.58 -1.14
C ASP A 101 6.54 -5.83 -0.50
N GLU A 102 7.36 -6.80 -0.12
CA GLU A 102 6.85 -7.99 0.57
C GLU A 102 6.17 -7.61 1.87
N LYS A 103 6.79 -6.75 2.65
CA LYS A 103 6.23 -6.32 3.94
C LYS A 103 4.87 -5.66 3.76
N LEU A 104 4.72 -4.85 2.72
CA LEU A 104 3.46 -4.16 2.46
C LEU A 104 2.37 -5.13 2.01
N VAL A 105 2.69 -6.11 1.16
CA VAL A 105 1.71 -7.11 0.76
C VAL A 105 1.27 -7.93 1.97
N LEU A 106 2.22 -8.34 2.81
CA LEU A 106 1.90 -9.09 4.02
C LEU A 106 1.07 -8.26 5.00
N LEU A 107 1.35 -6.97 5.10
CA LEU A 107 0.55 -6.08 5.92
C LEU A 107 -0.90 -6.02 5.42
N ALA A 108 -1.07 -5.84 4.12
CA ALA A 108 -2.40 -5.80 3.53
C ALA A 108 -3.13 -7.13 3.73
N LEU A 109 -2.42 -8.22 3.58
CA LEU A 109 -2.99 -9.56 3.76
C LEU A 109 -3.43 -9.77 5.21
N THR A 110 -2.58 -9.41 6.16
CA THR A 110 -2.90 -9.53 7.59
C THR A 110 -4.11 -8.67 7.96
N ALA A 111 -4.22 -7.50 7.35
CA ALA A 111 -5.34 -6.59 7.58
C ALA A 111 -6.59 -6.99 6.81
N ARG A 112 -6.52 -8.07 6.04
CA ARG A 112 -7.64 -8.61 5.25
C ARG A 112 -8.17 -7.62 4.22
N MET A 113 -7.26 -6.85 3.63
CA MET A 113 -7.65 -5.89 2.62
C MET A 113 -7.10 -6.24 1.24
N VAL A 114 -6.73 -7.50 1.02
CA VAL A 114 -6.31 -7.96 -0.31
C VAL A 114 -7.52 -8.53 -1.04
N HIS A 115 -7.81 -7.95 -2.20
CA HIS A 115 -8.93 -8.37 -3.03
C HIS A 115 -8.76 -9.84 -3.47
N PRO A 116 -9.84 -10.62 -3.55
CA PRO A 116 -9.73 -12.02 -3.95
C PRO A 116 -9.00 -12.26 -5.27
N SER A 117 -9.17 -11.38 -6.26
CA SER A 117 -8.48 -11.53 -7.54
C SER A 117 -6.96 -11.51 -7.38
N VAL A 118 -6.46 -10.72 -6.45
CA VAL A 118 -5.02 -10.64 -6.17
C VAL A 118 -4.57 -11.85 -5.37
N ARG A 119 -5.36 -12.23 -4.36
CA ARG A 119 -5.01 -13.40 -3.55
C ARG A 119 -4.93 -14.66 -4.40
N GLU A 120 -5.87 -14.82 -5.33
CA GLU A 120 -5.86 -15.98 -6.21
C GLU A 120 -4.69 -15.97 -7.16
N ARG A 121 -4.40 -14.79 -7.72
CA ARG A 121 -3.34 -14.69 -8.71
C ARG A 121 -1.97 -15.05 -8.14
N PHE A 122 -1.70 -14.71 -6.90
CA PHE A 122 -0.40 -14.93 -6.27
C PHE A 122 -0.44 -16.01 -5.20
N ASP A 123 -1.57 -16.73 -5.09
CA ASP A 123 -1.75 -17.78 -4.10
C ASP A 123 -1.45 -17.29 -2.68
N LEU A 124 -1.96 -16.11 -2.35
CA LEU A 124 -1.76 -15.51 -1.04
C LEU A 124 -2.81 -16.02 -0.07
N LYS A 125 -2.35 -16.41 1.13
CA LYS A 125 -3.24 -16.92 2.14
C LYS A 125 -3.09 -16.12 3.42
N ALA A 126 -4.23 -15.65 3.94
CA ALA A 126 -4.25 -14.96 5.23
C ALA A 126 -4.15 -16.01 6.33
N GLU A 127 -3.31 -15.73 7.28
CA GLU A 127 -3.15 -16.63 8.42
C GLU A 127 -4.14 -16.29 9.51
#